data_d4d0bf5038b82f9a54bb57910f3dc196
#
_entry.id   d4d0bf5038b82f9a54bb57910f3dc196
#
_cell.length_a   1.000
_cell.length_b   1.000
_cell.length_c   1.000
_cell.angle_alpha   90.00
_cell.angle_beta   90.00
_cell.angle_gamma   90.00
#
_symmetry.space_group_name_H-M   'P 1'
#
loop_
_entity.id
_entity.type
_entity.pdbx_description
1 polymer ?
#
loop_
_entity_poly.entity_id
_entity_poly.type
_entity_poly.pdbx_seq_one_letter_code
_entity_poly.pdbx_strand_id
1 'polypeptide(L)'
;MSSHRHSLGHEHELEPQHGLPETLPAGERLLWQGSPQRLRLALDVFHLRAVALYFALLLALRFALVQHDTGSLAEALVSTSWAAALFAVALGLLWLLADLSARTTVYTITDRRVVMRIGIVLSLSFNLPYARIASAELRRRADGGGDLVLDLLPEDKIAYVHLWPHARPWRISHPQPMLRALAAVDQPAALLTEAWLAAQPETERARVGSGAIGVSQPVALGHAQTA
;
A
#
# COMPACT_ATOMS: atom_id res chain seq x y z
N MET A 1 48.64 -1.85 11.20
CA MET A 1 47.66 -0.95 11.82
C MET A 1 46.43 -0.91 10.93
N SER A 2 45.47 -1.74 11.24
CA SER A 2 44.23 -1.93 10.42
C SER A 2 43.13 -1.03 10.97
N SER A 3 42.70 -0.05 10.18
CA SER A 3 41.69 0.94 10.51
C SER A 3 40.30 0.27 10.41
N HIS A 4 39.71 -0.09 11.53
CA HIS A 4 38.28 -0.44 11.60
C HIS A 4 37.46 0.85 11.40
N ARG A 5 36.95 1.05 10.20
CA ARG A 5 35.83 1.97 9.97
C ARG A 5 34.57 1.35 10.59
N HIS A 6 34.11 1.88 11.71
CA HIS A 6 32.75 1.68 12.15
C HIS A 6 31.80 2.32 11.13
N SER A 7 31.27 1.54 10.22
CA SER A 7 30.08 1.94 9.51
C SER A 7 28.91 1.79 10.51
N LEU A 8 28.21 2.88 10.75
CA LEU A 8 26.90 2.85 11.40
C LEU A 8 25.95 2.16 10.40
N GLY A 9 25.99 0.83 10.37
CA GLY A 9 25.12 0.02 9.55
C GLY A 9 23.70 0.12 10.08
N HIS A 10 22.79 0.45 9.19
CA HIS A 10 21.35 0.38 9.44
C HIS A 10 21.00 -1.04 9.91
N GLU A 11 20.03 -1.18 10.81
CA GLU A 11 19.55 -2.46 11.37
C GLU A 11 19.20 -3.52 10.30
N HIS A 12 19.02 -3.09 9.05
CA HIS A 12 18.74 -3.95 7.89
C HIS A 12 19.93 -4.79 7.40
N GLU A 13 21.18 -4.48 7.81
CA GLU A 13 22.36 -5.26 7.41
C GLU A 13 22.52 -6.56 8.22
N LEU A 14 21.77 -6.71 9.32
CA LEU A 14 21.78 -7.92 10.15
C LEU A 14 20.69 -8.94 9.76
N GLU A 15 19.84 -8.61 8.77
CA GLU A 15 18.81 -9.53 8.33
C GLU A 15 19.41 -10.57 7.37
N PRO A 16 19.23 -11.86 7.66
CA PRO A 16 19.79 -12.93 6.82
C PRO A 16 19.24 -12.90 5.39
N GLN A 17 18.03 -12.32 5.21
CA GLN A 17 17.39 -12.10 3.91
C GLN A 17 16.52 -10.86 3.97
N HIS A 18 16.77 -9.88 3.09
CA HIS A 18 16.02 -8.62 3.06
C HIS A 18 14.50 -8.86 2.99
N GLY A 19 13.76 -8.25 3.91
CA GLY A 19 12.30 -8.31 3.95
C GLY A 19 11.69 -9.60 4.53
N LEU A 20 12.51 -10.51 5.01
CA LEU A 20 12.08 -11.72 5.72
C LEU A 20 12.55 -11.65 7.17
N PRO A 21 11.73 -12.10 8.15
CA PRO A 21 12.13 -12.10 9.55
C PRO A 21 13.25 -13.10 9.84
N GLU A 22 13.34 -14.16 9.06
CA GLU A 22 14.32 -15.25 9.17
C GLU A 22 14.70 -15.77 7.78
N THR A 23 15.78 -16.56 7.70
CA THR A 23 16.11 -17.30 6.48
C THR A 23 14.95 -18.22 6.09
N LEU A 24 14.70 -18.36 4.79
CA LEU A 24 13.68 -19.27 4.30
C LEU A 24 13.95 -20.70 4.80
N PRO A 25 12.93 -21.43 5.26
CA PRO A 25 13.06 -22.84 5.62
C PRO A 25 13.61 -23.67 4.49
N ALA A 26 14.29 -24.77 4.81
CA ALA A 26 14.83 -25.68 3.80
C ALA A 26 13.73 -26.16 2.86
N GLY A 27 13.94 -25.98 1.55
CA GLY A 27 12.99 -26.37 0.51
C GLY A 27 11.87 -25.35 0.24
N GLU A 28 11.87 -24.16 0.86
CA GLU A 28 11.01 -23.05 0.48
C GLU A 28 11.75 -22.13 -0.49
N ARG A 29 11.12 -21.78 -1.62
CA ARG A 29 11.71 -20.96 -2.67
C ARG A 29 11.02 -19.60 -2.77
N LEU A 30 11.84 -18.56 -2.88
CA LEU A 30 11.37 -17.21 -3.19
C LEU A 30 10.99 -17.16 -4.67
N LEU A 31 9.74 -16.76 -4.95
CA LEU A 31 9.23 -16.60 -6.32
C LEU A 31 9.28 -15.13 -6.75
N TRP A 32 8.92 -14.22 -5.85
CA TRP A 32 8.91 -12.79 -6.14
C TRP A 32 9.05 -11.97 -4.86
N GLN A 33 9.69 -10.81 -4.98
CA GLN A 33 9.79 -9.83 -3.91
C GLN A 33 9.64 -8.42 -4.48
N GLY A 34 8.94 -7.55 -3.78
CA GLY A 34 8.75 -6.17 -4.19
C GLY A 34 8.24 -5.28 -3.09
N SER A 35 8.20 -3.98 -3.40
CA SER A 35 7.76 -2.93 -2.48
C SER A 35 6.74 -2.01 -3.16
N PRO A 36 5.90 -1.30 -2.40
CA PRO A 36 4.97 -0.34 -2.99
C PRO A 36 5.69 0.84 -3.63
N GLN A 37 5.12 1.36 -4.72
CA GLN A 37 5.57 2.62 -5.33
C GLN A 37 5.22 3.80 -4.42
N ARG A 38 6.21 4.60 -4.00
CA ARG A 38 6.07 5.73 -3.08
C ARG A 38 5.01 6.72 -3.52
N LEU A 39 5.11 7.18 -4.77
CA LEU A 39 4.17 8.16 -5.31
C LEU A 39 2.74 7.62 -5.36
N ARG A 40 2.56 6.37 -5.79
CA ARG A 40 1.24 5.74 -5.84
C ARG A 40 0.66 5.53 -4.45
N LEU A 41 1.48 5.10 -3.51
CA LEU A 41 1.04 4.96 -2.12
C LEU A 41 0.56 6.32 -1.56
N ALA A 42 1.29 7.41 -1.80
CA ALA A 42 0.91 8.75 -1.38
C ALA A 42 -0.41 9.22 -2.03
N LEU A 43 -0.59 8.97 -3.32
CA LEU A 43 -1.76 9.46 -4.05
C LEU A 43 -3.02 8.63 -3.79
N ASP A 44 -2.88 7.29 -3.79
CA ASP A 44 -4.02 6.36 -3.79
C ASP A 44 -4.42 5.94 -2.36
N VAL A 45 -3.46 5.92 -1.42
CA VAL A 45 -3.67 5.46 -0.04
C VAL A 45 -3.80 6.61 0.94
N PHE A 46 -2.88 7.58 0.87
CA PHE A 46 -2.89 8.76 1.72
C PHE A 46 -3.70 9.91 1.12
N HIS A 47 -4.30 9.72 -0.06
CA HIS A 47 -5.16 10.69 -0.75
C HIS A 47 -4.54 12.08 -0.89
N LEU A 48 -3.23 12.16 -1.09
CA LEU A 48 -2.48 13.42 -1.10
C LEU A 48 -3.06 14.45 -2.07
N ARG A 49 -3.58 14.03 -3.25
CA ARG A 49 -4.22 14.93 -4.23
C ARG A 49 -5.52 15.51 -3.70
N ALA A 50 -6.36 14.71 -3.06
CA ALA A 50 -7.64 15.18 -2.52
C ALA A 50 -7.42 16.18 -1.37
N VAL A 51 -6.46 15.87 -0.47
CA VAL A 51 -6.08 16.76 0.62
C VAL A 51 -5.47 18.06 0.10
N ALA A 52 -4.61 17.99 -0.92
CA ALA A 52 -4.04 19.19 -1.55
C ALA A 52 -5.11 20.08 -2.20
N LEU A 53 -6.07 19.47 -2.92
CA LEU A 53 -7.19 20.19 -3.51
C LEU A 53 -8.07 20.84 -2.44
N TYR A 54 -8.38 20.10 -1.37
CA TYR A 54 -9.13 20.63 -0.24
C TYR A 54 -8.44 21.86 0.38
N PHE A 55 -7.13 21.77 0.63
CA PHE A 55 -6.37 22.90 1.17
C PHE A 55 -6.29 24.07 0.19
N ALA A 56 -6.17 23.82 -1.11
CA ALA A 56 -6.20 24.87 -2.12
C ALA A 56 -7.55 25.63 -2.12
N LEU A 57 -8.66 24.93 -2.01
CA LEU A 57 -10.00 25.51 -1.90
C LEU A 57 -10.15 26.34 -0.62
N LEU A 58 -9.66 25.86 0.53
CA LEU A 58 -9.67 26.59 1.78
C LEU A 58 -8.83 27.88 1.71
N LEU A 59 -7.65 27.80 1.08
CA LEU A 59 -6.80 28.99 0.87
C LEU A 59 -7.48 30.03 -0.02
N ALA A 60 -8.10 29.57 -1.12
CA ALA A 60 -8.83 30.47 -2.02
C ALA A 60 -10.02 31.15 -1.30
N LEU A 61 -10.78 30.37 -0.52
CA LEU A 61 -11.89 30.91 0.28
C LEU A 61 -11.38 31.91 1.32
N ARG A 62 -10.33 31.56 2.07
CA ARG A 62 -9.74 32.46 3.06
C ARG A 62 -9.26 33.77 2.44
N PHE A 63 -8.54 33.67 1.31
CA PHE A 63 -8.08 34.83 0.58
C PHE A 63 -9.25 35.76 0.18
N ALA A 64 -10.32 35.18 -0.41
CA ALA A 64 -11.49 35.91 -0.84
C ALA A 64 -12.22 36.62 0.33
N LEU A 65 -12.37 35.92 1.47
CA LEU A 65 -13.01 36.49 2.66
C LEU A 65 -12.20 37.66 3.23
N VAL A 66 -10.88 37.47 3.43
CA VAL A 66 -10.04 38.56 3.97
C VAL A 66 -10.00 39.75 3.01
N GLN A 67 -9.90 39.52 1.69
CA GLN A 67 -9.93 40.59 0.69
C GLN A 67 -11.27 41.34 0.70
N HIS A 68 -12.38 40.61 0.88
CA HIS A 68 -13.72 41.23 0.96
C HIS A 68 -13.85 42.10 2.23
N ASP A 69 -13.39 41.59 3.37
CA ASP A 69 -13.58 42.25 4.68
C ASP A 69 -12.67 43.48 4.86
N THR A 70 -11.41 43.38 4.39
CA THR A 70 -10.42 44.44 4.61
C THR A 70 -10.25 45.39 3.40
N GLY A 71 -10.62 44.94 2.20
CA GLY A 71 -10.32 45.61 0.94
C GLY A 71 -8.82 45.67 0.60
N SER A 72 -7.97 45.07 1.41
CA SER A 72 -6.52 45.13 1.33
C SER A 72 -5.92 43.83 0.77
N LEU A 73 -5.37 43.91 -0.43
CA LEU A 73 -4.66 42.77 -1.05
C LEU A 73 -3.46 42.32 -0.20
N ALA A 74 -2.74 43.27 0.41
CA ALA A 74 -1.58 42.95 1.25
C ALA A 74 -1.98 42.13 2.50
N GLU A 75 -3.05 42.53 3.18
CA GLU A 75 -3.55 41.77 4.35
C GLU A 75 -4.05 40.39 3.95
N ALA A 76 -4.77 40.26 2.84
CA ALA A 76 -5.24 38.98 2.33
C ALA A 76 -4.05 38.03 2.01
N LEU A 77 -3.00 38.56 1.36
CA LEU A 77 -1.79 37.78 1.05
C LEU A 77 -1.05 37.34 2.33
N VAL A 78 -0.79 38.26 3.25
CA VAL A 78 -0.09 37.94 4.51
C VAL A 78 -0.90 36.95 5.33
N SER A 79 -2.20 37.16 5.49
CA SER A 79 -3.07 36.24 6.24
C SER A 79 -3.14 34.84 5.61
N THR A 80 -3.18 34.73 4.29
CA THR A 80 -3.24 33.45 3.57
C THR A 80 -1.89 32.74 3.55
N SER A 81 -0.77 33.45 3.52
CA SER A 81 0.57 32.87 3.49
C SER A 81 0.86 32.03 4.72
N TRP A 82 0.46 32.45 5.90
CA TRP A 82 0.61 31.66 7.12
C TRP A 82 -0.17 30.34 7.07
N ALA A 83 -1.41 30.39 6.59
CA ALA A 83 -2.22 29.21 6.41
C ALA A 83 -1.61 28.28 5.34
N ALA A 84 -1.10 28.86 4.25
CA ALA A 84 -0.42 28.09 3.20
C ALA A 84 0.84 27.38 3.74
N ALA A 85 1.62 28.04 4.59
CA ALA A 85 2.77 27.41 5.22
C ALA A 85 2.39 26.20 6.10
N LEU A 86 1.33 26.35 6.91
CA LEU A 86 0.82 25.23 7.72
C LEU A 86 0.32 24.05 6.85
N PHE A 87 -0.40 24.36 5.78
CA PHE A 87 -0.88 23.32 4.85
C PHE A 87 0.27 22.64 4.10
N ALA A 88 1.31 23.39 3.74
CA ALA A 88 2.52 22.83 3.14
C ALA A 88 3.23 21.84 4.10
N VAL A 89 3.32 22.18 5.38
CA VAL A 89 3.84 21.27 6.41
C VAL A 89 2.97 20.03 6.53
N ALA A 90 1.64 20.17 6.58
CA ALA A 90 0.72 19.04 6.66
C ALA A 90 0.86 18.09 5.45
N LEU A 91 0.92 18.63 4.24
CA LEU A 91 1.15 17.84 3.03
C LEU A 91 2.52 17.17 3.02
N GLY A 92 3.55 17.88 3.50
CA GLY A 92 4.90 17.34 3.66
C GLY A 92 4.96 16.17 4.63
N LEU A 93 4.23 16.24 5.76
CA LEU A 93 4.12 15.14 6.73
C LEU A 93 3.37 13.93 6.14
N LEU A 94 2.28 14.16 5.39
CA LEU A 94 1.57 13.08 4.70
C LEU A 94 2.46 12.40 3.66
N TRP A 95 3.20 13.18 2.88
CA TRP A 95 4.17 12.65 1.94
C TRP A 95 5.26 11.85 2.64
N LEU A 96 5.81 12.36 3.74
CA LEU A 96 6.83 11.69 4.54
C LEU A 96 6.34 10.35 5.07
N LEU A 97 5.11 10.30 5.60
CA LEU A 97 4.49 9.05 6.08
C LEU A 97 4.33 8.04 4.94
N ALA A 98 3.91 8.48 3.77
CA ALA A 98 3.79 7.61 2.60
C ALA A 98 5.14 7.07 2.13
N ASP A 99 6.16 7.94 2.06
CA ASP A 99 7.53 7.56 1.66
C ASP A 99 8.17 6.59 2.66
N LEU A 100 8.07 6.86 3.97
CA LEU A 100 8.56 5.96 5.01
C LEU A 100 7.83 4.60 4.95
N SER A 101 6.49 4.61 4.84
CA SER A 101 5.72 3.37 4.71
C SER A 101 6.13 2.56 3.48
N ALA A 102 6.37 3.22 2.33
CA ALA A 102 6.81 2.53 1.11
C ALA A 102 8.22 1.95 1.23
N ARG A 103 9.13 2.64 1.92
CA ARG A 103 10.52 2.19 2.12
C ARG A 103 10.64 1.00 3.07
N THR A 104 9.79 0.97 4.09
CA THR A 104 9.85 -0.07 5.14
C THR A 104 8.99 -1.28 4.81
N THR A 105 8.20 -1.23 3.74
CA THR A 105 7.32 -2.32 3.33
C THR A 105 7.97 -3.20 2.28
N VAL A 106 7.99 -4.50 2.55
CA VAL A 106 8.42 -5.53 1.60
C VAL A 106 7.37 -6.63 1.52
N TYR A 107 6.98 -6.96 0.31
CA TYR A 107 6.11 -8.10 0.01
C TYR A 107 6.94 -9.22 -0.58
N THR A 108 6.78 -10.40 -0.09
CA THR A 108 7.48 -11.60 -0.56
C THR A 108 6.48 -12.70 -0.87
N ILE A 109 6.56 -13.27 -2.06
CA ILE A 109 5.77 -14.43 -2.50
C ILE A 109 6.73 -15.60 -2.60
N THR A 110 6.44 -16.66 -1.86
CA THR A 110 7.18 -17.93 -1.92
C THR A 110 6.31 -19.02 -2.55
N ASP A 111 6.83 -20.21 -2.69
CA ASP A 111 6.06 -21.38 -3.14
C ASP A 111 5.10 -21.95 -2.05
N ARG A 112 5.11 -21.40 -0.82
CA ARG A 112 4.28 -21.89 0.31
C ARG A 112 3.41 -20.81 0.96
N ARG A 113 3.79 -19.55 0.89
CA ARG A 113 3.13 -18.45 1.61
C ARG A 113 3.40 -17.08 0.99
N VAL A 114 2.59 -16.10 1.38
CA VAL A 114 2.89 -14.69 1.20
C VAL A 114 3.39 -14.12 2.51
N VAL A 115 4.52 -13.41 2.48
CA VAL A 115 5.05 -12.68 3.63
C VAL A 115 4.91 -11.20 3.36
N MET A 116 4.27 -10.49 4.29
CA MET A 116 4.15 -9.03 4.25
C MET A 116 4.89 -8.46 5.44
N ARG A 117 6.00 -7.77 5.18
CA ARG A 117 6.68 -6.98 6.19
C ARG A 117 6.23 -5.54 6.04
N ILE A 118 5.62 -4.97 7.08
CA ILE A 118 5.08 -3.63 7.10
C ILE A 118 5.40 -2.96 8.43
N GLY A 119 5.45 -1.62 8.45
CA GLY A 119 5.63 -0.83 9.67
C GLY A 119 6.82 0.13 9.58
N ILE A 120 6.61 1.36 10.05
CA ILE A 120 7.60 2.45 9.98
C ILE A 120 8.56 2.38 11.17
N VAL A 121 8.02 2.23 12.38
CA VAL A 121 8.80 2.20 13.64
C VAL A 121 8.93 0.77 14.16
N LEU A 122 7.83 0.04 14.18
CA LEU A 122 7.78 -1.37 14.54
C LEU A 122 7.48 -2.17 13.29
N SER A 123 8.46 -2.90 12.79
CA SER A 123 8.24 -3.81 11.67
C SER A 123 7.48 -5.05 12.11
N LEU A 124 6.30 -5.24 11.54
CA LEU A 124 5.48 -6.43 11.71
C LEU A 124 5.59 -7.29 10.45
N SER A 125 5.84 -8.58 10.64
CA SER A 125 5.86 -9.54 9.56
C SER A 125 4.64 -10.45 9.64
N PHE A 126 3.79 -10.40 8.62
CA PHE A 126 2.63 -11.26 8.49
C PHE A 126 2.96 -12.43 7.56
N ASN A 127 2.90 -13.62 8.11
CA ASN A 127 3.00 -14.86 7.35
C ASN A 127 1.60 -15.33 6.97
N LEU A 128 1.32 -15.41 5.69
CA LEU A 128 0.04 -15.82 5.13
C LEU A 128 0.21 -17.11 4.31
N PRO A 129 0.14 -18.29 4.94
CA PRO A 129 0.20 -19.56 4.22
C PRO A 129 -0.94 -19.70 3.23
N TYR A 130 -0.71 -20.31 2.08
CA TYR A 130 -1.77 -20.47 1.06
C TYR A 130 -3.01 -21.20 1.55
N ALA A 131 -2.84 -22.13 2.50
CA ALA A 131 -3.97 -22.82 3.15
C ALA A 131 -4.91 -21.89 3.94
N ARG A 132 -4.46 -20.65 4.26
CA ARG A 132 -5.24 -19.64 4.99
C ARG A 132 -5.84 -18.58 4.07
N ILE A 133 -5.54 -18.61 2.78
CA ILE A 133 -6.04 -17.67 1.77
C ILE A 133 -7.25 -18.30 1.11
N ALA A 134 -8.43 -17.74 1.36
CA ALA A 134 -9.68 -18.17 0.76
C ALA A 134 -9.79 -17.72 -0.71
N SER A 135 -9.37 -16.49 -1.01
CA SER A 135 -9.37 -15.94 -2.37
C SER A 135 -8.38 -14.79 -2.52
N ALA A 136 -8.04 -14.49 -3.77
CA ALA A 136 -7.24 -13.32 -4.13
C ALA A 136 -7.97 -12.50 -5.20
N GLU A 137 -7.97 -11.17 -5.05
CA GLU A 137 -8.57 -10.23 -5.99
C GLU A 137 -7.48 -9.34 -6.59
N LEU A 138 -7.41 -9.29 -7.91
CA LEU A 138 -6.50 -8.40 -8.63
C LEU A 138 -7.21 -7.09 -9.00
N ARG A 139 -6.65 -5.97 -8.56
CA ARG A 139 -7.06 -4.62 -8.97
C ARG A 139 -6.00 -4.02 -9.86
N ARG A 140 -6.22 -4.11 -11.17
CA ARG A 140 -5.30 -3.57 -12.16
C ARG A 140 -5.62 -2.10 -12.43
N ARG A 141 -4.58 -1.28 -12.55
CA ARG A 141 -4.65 0.09 -13.04
C ARG A 141 -4.28 0.16 -14.51
N ALA A 142 -4.69 1.25 -15.19
CA ALA A 142 -4.40 1.47 -16.59
C ALA A 142 -2.90 1.60 -16.92
N ASP A 143 -2.07 1.93 -15.91
CA ASP A 143 -0.61 2.05 -16.04
C ASP A 143 0.14 0.70 -15.88
N GLY A 144 -0.58 -0.42 -15.79
CA GLY A 144 -0.01 -1.75 -15.56
C GLY A 144 0.34 -2.05 -14.10
N GLY A 145 0.25 -1.05 -13.24
CA GLY A 145 0.35 -1.23 -11.81
C GLY A 145 -0.96 -1.74 -11.20
N GLY A 146 -0.98 -1.94 -9.89
CA GLY A 146 -2.20 -2.38 -9.23
C GLY A 146 -2.00 -2.84 -7.81
N ASP A 147 -3.02 -3.49 -7.32
CA ASP A 147 -3.08 -4.02 -5.97
C ASP A 147 -3.54 -5.47 -5.99
N LEU A 148 -3.01 -6.28 -5.08
CA LEU A 148 -3.47 -7.65 -4.83
C LEU A 148 -4.11 -7.70 -3.45
N VAL A 149 -5.38 -8.04 -3.38
CA VAL A 149 -6.12 -8.21 -2.14
C VAL A 149 -6.16 -9.69 -1.80
N LEU A 150 -5.82 -10.03 -0.56
CA LEU A 150 -5.89 -11.39 -0.06
C LEU A 150 -7.06 -11.49 0.92
N ASP A 151 -7.99 -12.39 0.65
CA ASP A 151 -9.06 -12.70 1.57
C ASP A 151 -8.67 -13.91 2.39
N LEU A 152 -8.65 -13.75 3.71
CA LEU A 152 -8.26 -14.82 4.62
C LEU A 152 -9.48 -15.60 5.08
N LEU A 153 -9.26 -16.83 5.53
CA LEU A 153 -10.32 -17.62 6.15
C LEU A 153 -10.88 -16.90 7.39
N PRO A 154 -12.16 -17.04 7.72
CA PRO A 154 -12.83 -16.30 8.81
C PRO A 154 -12.19 -16.49 10.20
N GLU A 155 -11.44 -17.56 10.38
CA GLU A 155 -10.73 -17.90 11.62
C GLU A 155 -9.48 -17.04 11.83
N ASP A 156 -8.90 -16.52 10.73
CA ASP A 156 -7.65 -15.77 10.74
C ASP A 156 -7.93 -14.26 10.73
N LYS A 157 -8.14 -13.70 11.90
CA LYS A 157 -8.39 -12.27 12.04
C LYS A 157 -7.11 -11.52 12.39
N ILE A 158 -6.67 -10.68 11.48
CA ILE A 158 -5.59 -9.71 11.74
C ILE A 158 -6.25 -8.36 12.02
N ALA A 159 -5.87 -7.67 13.11
CA ALA A 159 -6.45 -6.37 13.40
C ALA A 159 -6.15 -5.34 12.30
N TYR A 160 -7.16 -4.58 11.88
CA TYR A 160 -7.04 -3.59 10.80
C TYR A 160 -5.90 -2.60 11.03
N VAL A 161 -5.70 -2.16 12.29
CA VAL A 161 -4.66 -1.19 12.65
C VAL A 161 -3.24 -1.73 12.39
N HIS A 162 -3.02 -3.02 12.52
CA HIS A 162 -1.72 -3.64 12.26
C HIS A 162 -1.42 -3.76 10.77
N LEU A 163 -2.46 -3.90 9.94
CA LEU A 163 -2.32 -3.97 8.49
C LEU A 163 -2.25 -2.59 7.83
N TRP A 164 -2.76 -1.54 8.51
CA TRP A 164 -2.78 -0.20 7.92
C TRP A 164 -1.36 0.31 7.63
N PRO A 165 -1.11 0.91 6.45
CA PRO A 165 -1.99 1.27 5.35
C PRO A 165 -2.19 0.16 4.27
N HIS A 166 -1.74 -1.07 4.52
CA HIS A 166 -1.76 -2.21 3.61
C HIS A 166 -2.98 -3.13 3.82
N ALA A 167 -4.10 -2.56 4.28
CA ALA A 167 -5.40 -3.22 4.38
C ALA A 167 -6.36 -2.70 3.31
N ARG A 168 -7.32 -3.53 2.89
CA ARG A 168 -8.44 -3.08 2.05
C ARG A 168 -9.27 -2.04 2.80
N PRO A 169 -9.54 -0.85 2.24
CA PRO A 169 -10.31 0.19 2.89
C PRO A 169 -11.71 -0.28 3.27
N TRP A 170 -12.24 0.24 4.39
CA TRP A 170 -13.62 0.03 4.86
C TRP A 170 -13.99 -1.41 5.24
N ARG A 171 -13.02 -2.35 5.31
CA ARG A 171 -13.19 -3.73 5.75
C ARG A 171 -12.63 -3.91 7.17
N ILE A 172 -13.27 -3.27 8.15
CA ILE A 172 -12.76 -3.25 9.54
C ILE A 172 -13.11 -4.55 10.28
N SER A 173 -14.26 -5.15 10.01
CA SER A 173 -14.72 -6.39 10.66
C SER A 173 -13.99 -7.64 10.18
N HIS A 174 -13.58 -7.65 8.88
CA HIS A 174 -12.79 -8.70 8.25
C HIS A 174 -11.69 -8.03 7.44
N PRO A 175 -10.59 -7.61 8.10
CA PRO A 175 -9.50 -6.94 7.43
C PRO A 175 -8.82 -7.86 6.43
N GLN A 176 -8.72 -7.38 5.20
CA GLN A 176 -8.10 -8.10 4.09
C GLN A 176 -6.71 -7.51 3.86
N PRO A 177 -5.63 -8.30 4.06
CA PRO A 177 -4.29 -7.88 3.67
C PRO A 177 -4.23 -7.55 2.18
N MET A 178 -3.47 -6.52 1.83
CA MET A 178 -3.43 -6.01 0.48
C MET A 178 -2.02 -5.60 0.10
N LEU A 179 -1.46 -6.21 -0.93
CA LEU A 179 -0.22 -5.76 -1.55
C LEU A 179 -0.56 -4.54 -2.40
N ARG A 180 -0.23 -3.35 -1.91
CA ARG A 180 -0.68 -2.08 -2.50
C ARG A 180 0.38 -1.40 -3.34
N ALA A 181 -0.11 -0.61 -4.30
CA ALA A 181 0.70 0.28 -5.13
C ALA A 181 1.86 -0.43 -5.85
N LEU A 182 1.64 -1.64 -6.33
CA LEU A 182 2.64 -2.35 -7.11
C LEU A 182 2.86 -1.68 -8.47
N ALA A 183 4.12 -1.61 -8.91
CA ALA A 183 4.51 -1.00 -10.19
C ALA A 183 4.00 -1.81 -11.38
N ALA A 184 4.18 -3.13 -11.30
CA ALA A 184 3.71 -4.11 -12.26
C ALA A 184 3.01 -5.22 -11.48
N VAL A 185 1.69 -5.32 -11.62
CA VAL A 185 0.89 -6.23 -10.79
C VAL A 185 0.70 -7.61 -11.43
N ASP A 186 0.89 -7.72 -12.73
CA ASP A 186 0.60 -8.95 -13.49
C ASP A 186 1.54 -10.10 -13.11
N GLN A 187 2.83 -9.83 -13.00
CA GLN A 187 3.82 -10.84 -12.63
C GLN A 187 3.57 -11.42 -11.23
N PRO A 188 3.49 -10.62 -10.15
CA PRO A 188 3.20 -11.18 -8.82
C PRO A 188 1.82 -11.82 -8.74
N ALA A 189 0.81 -11.35 -9.50
CA ALA A 189 -0.51 -11.96 -9.55
C ALA A 189 -0.45 -13.38 -10.17
N ALA A 190 0.26 -13.53 -11.29
CA ALA A 190 0.42 -14.82 -11.95
C ALA A 190 1.16 -15.82 -11.05
N LEU A 191 2.29 -15.41 -10.46
CA LEU A 191 3.09 -16.25 -9.56
C LEU A 191 2.31 -16.65 -8.30
N LEU A 192 1.56 -15.70 -7.71
CA LEU A 192 0.69 -15.97 -6.57
C LEU A 192 -0.37 -17.01 -6.92
N THR A 193 -1.01 -16.87 -8.08
CA THR A 193 -2.05 -17.80 -8.55
C THR A 193 -1.49 -19.20 -8.75
N GLU A 194 -0.36 -19.30 -9.45
CA GLU A 194 0.30 -20.57 -9.72
C GLU A 194 0.69 -21.28 -8.42
N ALA A 195 1.35 -20.56 -7.50
CA ALA A 195 1.78 -21.11 -6.22
C ALA A 195 0.59 -21.50 -5.32
N TRP A 196 -0.47 -20.68 -5.30
CA TRP A 196 -1.68 -20.96 -4.53
C TRP A 196 -2.42 -22.20 -5.08
N LEU A 197 -2.57 -22.33 -6.39
CA LEU A 197 -3.13 -23.52 -7.03
C LEU A 197 -2.27 -24.77 -6.77
N ALA A 198 -0.94 -24.64 -6.82
CA ALA A 198 -0.04 -25.75 -6.52
C ALA A 198 -0.14 -26.23 -5.06
N ALA A 199 -0.49 -25.34 -4.13
CA ALA A 199 -0.67 -25.67 -2.72
C ALA A 199 -2.03 -26.30 -2.40
N GLN A 200 -3.02 -26.22 -3.30
CA GLN A 200 -4.35 -26.80 -3.09
C GLN A 200 -4.36 -28.33 -3.36
N PRO A 201 -5.18 -29.10 -2.61
CA PRO A 201 -5.42 -30.52 -2.92
C PRO A 201 -5.97 -30.70 -4.34
N GLU A 202 -5.67 -31.81 -4.98
CA GLU A 202 -6.11 -32.08 -6.37
C GLU A 202 -7.62 -31.99 -6.58
N THR A 203 -8.40 -32.38 -5.57
CA THR A 203 -9.87 -32.28 -5.58
C THR A 203 -10.39 -30.84 -5.64
N GLU A 204 -9.64 -29.90 -5.10
CA GLU A 204 -9.98 -28.48 -5.08
C GLU A 204 -9.49 -27.76 -6.35
N ARG A 205 -8.37 -28.19 -6.91
CA ARG A 205 -7.81 -27.62 -8.17
C ARG A 205 -8.81 -27.73 -9.32
N ALA A 206 -9.53 -28.85 -9.42
CA ALA A 206 -10.55 -29.08 -10.44
C ALA A 206 -11.76 -28.13 -10.30
N ARG A 207 -12.10 -27.67 -9.10
CA ARG A 207 -13.21 -26.74 -8.85
C ARG A 207 -12.81 -25.29 -9.11
N VAL A 208 -11.57 -24.91 -8.77
CA VAL A 208 -11.07 -23.53 -8.85
C VAL A 208 -10.66 -23.18 -10.29
N GLY A 209 -10.32 -24.13 -11.14
CA GLY A 209 -9.96 -23.89 -12.54
C GLY A 209 -11.04 -23.20 -13.39
N SER A 210 -12.27 -23.12 -12.88
CA SER A 210 -13.39 -22.40 -13.51
C SER A 210 -13.64 -20.99 -12.95
N GLY A 211 -13.00 -20.57 -11.85
CA GLY A 211 -13.36 -19.34 -11.14
C GLY A 211 -12.19 -18.58 -10.45
N ALA A 212 -10.96 -18.96 -10.72
CA ALA A 212 -9.81 -18.43 -10.01
C ALA A 212 -9.45 -17.01 -10.48
N ILE A 213 -9.60 -16.06 -9.63
CA ILE A 213 -9.36 -14.61 -9.66
C ILE A 213 -10.45 -13.82 -10.37
N GLY A 214 -11.38 -13.28 -9.57
CA GLY A 214 -12.26 -12.21 -10.03
C GLY A 214 -11.45 -10.98 -10.43
N VAL A 215 -11.32 -10.73 -11.73
CA VAL A 215 -10.79 -9.46 -12.24
C VAL A 215 -11.89 -8.42 -12.10
N SER A 216 -11.91 -7.63 -11.04
CA SER A 216 -12.76 -6.46 -11.01
C SER A 216 -12.21 -5.41 -11.97
N GLN A 217 -12.95 -5.16 -13.04
CA GLN A 217 -12.64 -4.07 -13.96
C GLN A 217 -12.65 -2.72 -13.22
N PRO A 218 -11.83 -1.75 -13.64
CA PRO A 218 -11.89 -0.42 -13.07
C PRO A 218 -13.29 0.15 -13.27
N VAL A 219 -13.89 0.65 -12.19
CA VAL A 219 -15.14 1.41 -12.24
C VAL A 219 -14.88 2.63 -13.10
N ALA A 220 -15.36 2.61 -14.34
CA ALA A 220 -15.43 3.78 -15.18
C ALA A 220 -16.36 4.78 -14.47
N LEU A 221 -15.81 5.93 -14.06
CA LEU A 221 -16.61 7.08 -13.63
C LEU A 221 -17.44 7.48 -14.83
N GLY A 222 -18.74 7.10 -14.80
CA GLY A 222 -19.70 7.45 -15.80
C GLY A 222 -19.74 8.97 -15.98
N HIS A 223 -19.37 9.41 -17.17
CA HIS A 223 -19.77 10.74 -17.63
C HIS A 223 -21.29 10.75 -17.67
N ALA A 224 -21.92 11.49 -16.77
CA ALA A 224 -23.31 11.84 -16.89
C ALA A 224 -23.48 12.59 -18.22
N GLN A 225 -24.07 11.94 -19.21
CA GLN A 225 -24.59 12.64 -20.38
C GLN A 225 -25.86 13.34 -19.93
N THR A 226 -25.80 14.65 -19.86
CA THR A 226 -26.97 15.54 -19.80
C THR A 226 -27.58 15.57 -21.19
N ALA A 227 -28.78 15.08 -21.30
CA ALA A 227 -29.72 15.45 -22.34
C ALA A 227 -30.60 16.61 -21.88
#